data_67e9d454acc1743dd73cede74da50074
#
_entry.id   67e9d454acc1743dd73cede74da50074
#
_cell.length_a   1.000
_cell.length_b   1.000
_cell.length_c   1.000
_cell.angle_alpha   90.00
_cell.angle_beta   90.00
_cell.angle_gamma   90.00
#
_symmetry.space_group_name_H-M   'P 1'
#
loop_
_entity.id
_entity.type
_entity.pdbx_description
1 polymer ?
#
loop_
_entity_poly.entity_id
_entity_poly.type
_entity_poly.pdbx_seq_one_letter_code
_entity_poly.pdbx_strand_id
1 'polypeptide(L)'
;MKPHRTRFLAIPAVAAAAAMVLAACSSSGGSSNASGGNSKSPILIGTSLSLTGDFSADGQAFQRGYELWQQEINSHGGLLGRQVKMVFLNDQSSPTTVATNYTKLIAQQKVNFVFGPFSTLLTVPAAKVAARYGYAFPEGAGGGPAVYQLGLPNIFNPSPPVADQLVPFADWVASLPASERPKTAAYPQVNDPFADPMTETAQAILQKAGVKTVYSKVYPAENPDYKAGADAVAATGAQMVVLGSVDVPTANAFITAFRQQHYNPKIFAASAGPDQGQAFLSAVGANNATGIMVPNGWYGGEPNALSQAMVKAYIAKYGGTPSDINADVAEGYSVGEVLAAAVTANKSLSNSKVISYLHSGVTISTVQGPVKFNSVGENVVASKYIFQWQKGSKFVQVLPSSATGSVAIVNPKPAWGS
;
A
#
# COMPACT_ATOMS: atom_id res chain seq x y z
N MET A 1 -35.59 -20.75 -58.10
CA MET A 1 -35.62 -22.10 -58.75
C MET A 1 -35.47 -23.14 -57.66
N LYS A 2 -36.34 -24.11 -57.80
CA LYS A 2 -36.80 -25.22 -56.98
C LYS A 2 -35.73 -26.14 -56.35
N PRO A 3 -36.21 -27.01 -55.46
CA PRO A 3 -35.50 -27.71 -54.39
C PRO A 3 -35.33 -29.20 -54.62
N HIS A 4 -34.61 -29.92 -53.76
CA HIS A 4 -34.78 -31.38 -53.53
C HIS A 4 -34.35 -31.68 -52.07
N ARG A 5 -35.28 -32.08 -51.26
CA ARG A 5 -36.01 -33.29 -50.90
C ARG A 5 -35.13 -34.39 -50.33
N THR A 6 -35.28 -34.58 -49.05
CA THR A 6 -35.67 -35.75 -48.22
C THR A 6 -35.09 -37.11 -48.54
N ARG A 7 -34.62 -37.83 -47.51
CA ARG A 7 -35.10 -39.19 -47.16
C ARG A 7 -34.86 -39.53 -45.68
N PHE A 8 -35.98 -39.87 -45.07
CA PHE A 8 -36.09 -40.60 -43.78
C PHE A 8 -35.74 -42.08 -44.00
N LEU A 9 -35.18 -42.70 -42.94
CA LEU A 9 -35.36 -44.14 -42.70
C LEU A 9 -35.33 -44.42 -41.20
N ALA A 10 -36.33 -45.22 -40.79
CA ALA A 10 -36.75 -45.50 -39.45
C ALA A 10 -36.30 -46.90 -38.99
N ILE A 11 -35.98 -47.00 -37.71
CA ILE A 11 -36.25 -48.00 -36.64
C ILE A 11 -36.21 -49.52 -37.05
N PRO A 12 -35.67 -50.45 -36.16
CA PRO A 12 -36.51 -50.92 -35.08
C PRO A 12 -35.81 -51.19 -33.75
N ALA A 13 -36.63 -51.10 -32.66
CA ALA A 13 -36.41 -51.53 -31.32
C ALA A 13 -36.43 -53.06 -31.16
N VAL A 14 -35.63 -53.59 -30.27
CA VAL A 14 -35.83 -54.93 -29.67
C VAL A 14 -35.64 -54.79 -28.14
N ALA A 15 -36.69 -55.19 -27.44
CA ALA A 15 -36.75 -55.36 -25.98
C ALA A 15 -36.50 -56.83 -25.60
N ALA A 16 -35.84 -57.12 -24.51
CA ALA A 16 -35.99 -58.32 -23.66
C ALA A 16 -35.14 -58.10 -22.38
N ALA A 17 -35.72 -57.93 -21.24
CA ALA A 17 -36.23 -58.85 -20.26
C ALA A 17 -35.20 -59.32 -19.22
N ALA A 18 -35.42 -58.92 -18.04
CA ALA A 18 -35.11 -59.28 -16.65
C ALA A 18 -34.39 -60.61 -16.34
N ALA A 19 -33.48 -60.52 -15.35
CA ALA A 19 -33.32 -61.56 -14.33
C ALA A 19 -32.69 -60.94 -13.05
N MET A 20 -33.47 -60.94 -11.96
CA MET A 20 -33.04 -60.75 -10.59
C MET A 20 -32.26 -61.98 -10.13
N VAL A 21 -31.11 -61.78 -9.48
CA VAL A 21 -30.54 -62.78 -8.52
C VAL A 21 -30.09 -62.01 -7.26
N LEU A 22 -30.79 -62.26 -6.19
CA LEU A 22 -30.35 -61.98 -4.82
C LEU A 22 -29.31 -63.02 -4.42
N ALA A 23 -28.19 -62.57 -3.93
CA ALA A 23 -27.33 -63.40 -3.05
C ALA A 23 -26.76 -62.52 -1.96
N ALA A 24 -27.04 -62.95 -0.72
CA ALA A 24 -26.72 -62.28 0.53
C ALA A 24 -25.32 -62.71 1.02
N CYS A 25 -24.74 -61.79 1.81
CA CYS A 25 -23.78 -61.97 2.92
C CYS A 25 -22.46 -62.72 2.69
N SER A 26 -21.36 -61.96 2.79
CA SER A 26 -20.32 -62.32 3.76
C SER A 26 -19.47 -61.12 4.12
N SER A 27 -19.40 -60.89 5.41
CA SER A 27 -18.56 -59.91 6.09
C SER A 27 -17.07 -60.24 5.94
N SER A 28 -16.28 -59.32 5.44
CA SER A 28 -14.88 -59.23 5.80
C SER A 28 -14.48 -57.78 5.94
N GLY A 29 -14.10 -57.38 7.15
CA GLY A 29 -13.69 -56.06 7.52
C GLY A 29 -12.43 -55.64 6.77
N GLY A 30 -12.59 -54.63 5.95
CA GLY A 30 -11.52 -53.81 5.45
C GLY A 30 -11.76 -52.38 5.94
N SER A 31 -11.03 -51.98 6.99
CA SER A 31 -10.99 -50.58 7.40
C SER A 31 -10.37 -49.76 6.32
N SER A 32 -11.15 -49.32 5.36
CA SER A 32 -10.77 -48.19 4.55
C SER A 32 -10.84 -46.93 5.44
N ASN A 33 -9.70 -46.53 5.97
CA ASN A 33 -9.51 -45.16 6.42
C ASN A 33 -9.83 -44.23 5.28
N ALA A 34 -11.10 -43.92 5.13
CA ALA A 34 -11.54 -42.73 4.44
C ALA A 34 -11.05 -41.56 5.32
N SER A 35 -9.85 -41.08 5.04
CA SER A 35 -9.45 -39.74 5.45
C SER A 35 -10.46 -38.77 4.85
N GLY A 36 -11.57 -38.63 5.54
CA GLY A 36 -12.55 -37.58 5.33
C GLY A 36 -11.85 -36.26 5.70
N GLY A 37 -11.00 -35.78 4.81
CA GLY A 37 -10.51 -34.42 4.88
C GLY A 37 -11.72 -33.51 4.77
N ASN A 38 -12.18 -33.04 5.94
CA ASN A 38 -13.16 -31.98 6.03
C ASN A 38 -12.53 -30.71 5.44
N SER A 39 -12.52 -30.58 4.10
CA SER A 39 -11.97 -29.42 3.41
C SER A 39 -12.88 -28.24 3.73
N LYS A 40 -12.56 -27.57 4.85
CA LYS A 40 -13.22 -26.33 5.22
C LYS A 40 -13.09 -25.37 4.05
N SER A 41 -14.20 -24.77 3.60
CA SER A 41 -14.17 -23.74 2.56
C SER A 41 -13.13 -22.64 2.89
N PRO A 42 -12.46 -22.07 1.90
CA PRO A 42 -11.43 -21.07 2.14
C PRO A 42 -11.99 -19.85 2.89
N ILE A 43 -11.12 -19.16 3.60
CA ILE A 43 -11.42 -17.87 4.20
C ILE A 43 -11.24 -16.82 3.10
N LEU A 44 -12.32 -16.13 2.74
CA LEU A 44 -12.29 -15.10 1.71
C LEU A 44 -11.91 -13.75 2.35
N ILE A 45 -10.94 -13.07 1.79
CA ILE A 45 -10.53 -11.72 2.19
C ILE A 45 -10.64 -10.82 0.97
N GLY A 46 -11.49 -9.79 1.06
CA GLY A 46 -11.74 -8.87 -0.03
C GLY A 46 -10.97 -7.58 0.10
N THR A 47 -10.52 -7.01 -1.01
CA THR A 47 -9.97 -5.67 -1.08
C THR A 47 -10.31 -5.02 -2.41
N SER A 48 -10.37 -3.70 -2.42
CA SER A 48 -10.42 -2.88 -3.63
C SER A 48 -9.07 -2.19 -3.78
N LEU A 49 -8.43 -2.32 -4.93
CA LEU A 49 -7.14 -1.72 -5.21
C LEU A 49 -7.19 -0.95 -6.53
N SER A 50 -6.39 0.08 -6.62
CA SER A 50 -6.19 0.86 -7.85
C SER A 50 -5.28 0.08 -8.81
N LEU A 51 -5.84 -0.91 -9.53
CA LEU A 51 -5.08 -1.68 -10.51
C LEU A 51 -4.90 -0.92 -11.83
N THR A 52 -5.64 0.16 -12.02
CA THR A 52 -5.55 1.16 -13.10
C THR A 52 -5.81 2.56 -12.54
N GLY A 53 -5.48 3.61 -13.30
CA GLY A 53 -5.61 5.01 -12.87
C GLY A 53 -4.31 5.51 -12.23
N ASP A 54 -4.38 6.70 -11.61
CA ASP A 54 -3.20 7.45 -11.14
C ASP A 54 -2.43 6.73 -10.02
N PHE A 55 -3.13 5.94 -9.19
CA PHE A 55 -2.56 5.16 -8.11
C PHE A 55 -2.20 3.71 -8.53
N SER A 56 -2.07 3.43 -9.83
CA SER A 56 -1.90 2.05 -10.29
C SER A 56 -0.55 1.42 -9.91
N ALA A 57 0.51 2.21 -9.79
CA ALA A 57 1.81 1.71 -9.33
C ALA A 57 1.72 1.16 -7.89
N ASP A 58 1.10 1.93 -7.01
CA ASP A 58 0.90 1.62 -5.60
C ASP A 58 -0.10 0.46 -5.43
N GLY A 59 -1.24 0.52 -6.10
CA GLY A 59 -2.26 -0.53 -6.03
C GLY A 59 -1.75 -1.90 -6.48
N GLN A 60 -0.90 -1.96 -7.49
CA GLN A 60 -0.25 -3.19 -7.94
C GLN A 60 0.81 -3.68 -6.94
N ALA A 61 1.52 -2.76 -6.28
CA ALA A 61 2.47 -3.11 -5.23
C ALA A 61 1.75 -3.71 -4.01
N PHE A 62 0.64 -3.10 -3.56
CA PHE A 62 -0.24 -3.67 -2.52
C PHE A 62 -0.77 -5.04 -2.90
N GLN A 63 -1.21 -5.23 -4.15
CA GLN A 63 -1.66 -6.55 -4.62
C GLN A 63 -0.57 -7.61 -4.44
N ARG A 64 0.67 -7.30 -4.83
CA ARG A 64 1.80 -8.22 -4.66
C ARG A 64 2.05 -8.55 -3.18
N GLY A 65 1.95 -7.58 -2.29
CA GLY A 65 2.08 -7.76 -0.84
C GLY A 65 1.01 -8.70 -0.28
N TYR A 66 -0.25 -8.47 -0.61
CA TYR A 66 -1.36 -9.32 -0.20
C TYR A 66 -1.26 -10.75 -0.75
N GLU A 67 -0.83 -10.91 -2.02
CA GLU A 67 -0.62 -12.22 -2.64
C GLU A 67 0.54 -12.99 -2.01
N LEU A 68 1.64 -12.32 -1.68
CA LEU A 68 2.78 -12.94 -0.99
C LEU A 68 2.39 -13.39 0.41
N TRP A 69 1.69 -12.55 1.17
CA TRP A 69 1.18 -12.94 2.48
C TRP A 69 0.20 -14.12 2.38
N GLN A 70 -0.72 -14.10 1.41
CA GLN A 70 -1.63 -15.22 1.16
C GLN A 70 -0.86 -16.52 0.88
N GLN A 71 0.17 -16.45 0.05
CA GLN A 71 1.01 -17.59 -0.26
C GLN A 71 1.73 -18.12 0.99
N GLU A 72 2.30 -17.24 1.78
CA GLU A 72 3.03 -17.58 3.01
C GLU A 72 2.11 -18.23 4.04
N ILE A 73 1.00 -17.60 4.38
CA ILE A 73 0.07 -18.15 5.38
C ILE A 73 -0.52 -19.49 4.93
N ASN A 74 -0.75 -19.67 3.65
CA ASN A 74 -1.29 -20.90 3.09
C ASN A 74 -0.25 -22.04 3.08
N SER A 75 1.04 -21.71 2.90
CA SER A 75 2.13 -22.70 2.98
C SER A 75 2.25 -23.30 4.39
N HIS A 76 1.82 -22.56 5.41
CA HIS A 76 1.78 -22.97 6.82
C HIS A 76 0.40 -23.49 7.26
N GLY A 77 -0.48 -23.87 6.32
CA GLY A 77 -1.78 -24.48 6.60
C GLY A 77 -2.94 -23.49 6.74
N GLY A 78 -2.73 -22.22 6.42
CA GLY A 78 -3.75 -21.17 6.41
C GLY A 78 -4.12 -20.66 7.80
N LEU A 79 -5.24 -19.96 7.89
CA LEU A 79 -5.78 -19.45 9.15
C LEU A 79 -6.73 -20.49 9.78
N LEU A 80 -6.46 -20.89 11.01
CA LEU A 80 -7.23 -21.91 11.74
C LEU A 80 -7.43 -23.22 10.93
N GLY A 81 -6.42 -23.63 10.18
CA GLY A 81 -6.45 -24.82 9.33
C GLY A 81 -7.32 -24.68 8.07
N ARG A 82 -7.58 -23.45 7.61
CA ARG A 82 -8.31 -23.14 6.40
C ARG A 82 -7.47 -22.27 5.48
N GLN A 83 -7.45 -22.60 4.20
CA GLN A 83 -6.76 -21.80 3.20
C GLN A 83 -7.38 -20.39 3.11
N VAL A 84 -6.54 -19.38 2.90
CA VAL A 84 -6.96 -18.00 2.63
C VAL A 84 -7.04 -17.80 1.12
N LYS A 85 -8.05 -17.06 0.66
CA LYS A 85 -8.20 -16.63 -0.73
C LYS A 85 -8.50 -15.14 -0.79
N MET A 86 -7.60 -14.39 -1.42
CA MET A 86 -7.82 -12.97 -1.71
C MET A 86 -8.80 -12.78 -2.87
N VAL A 87 -9.61 -11.74 -2.75
CA VAL A 87 -10.55 -11.29 -3.78
C VAL A 87 -10.27 -9.82 -4.07
N PHE A 88 -9.77 -9.54 -5.25
CA PHE A 88 -9.41 -8.20 -5.69
C PHE A 88 -10.49 -7.60 -6.59
N LEU A 89 -10.85 -6.35 -6.34
CA LEU A 89 -11.65 -5.52 -7.24
C LEU A 89 -10.83 -4.28 -7.61
N ASN A 90 -10.95 -3.82 -8.87
CA ASN A 90 -10.30 -2.60 -9.33
C ASN A 90 -11.18 -1.38 -9.03
N ASP A 91 -10.65 -0.38 -8.31
CA ASP A 91 -11.35 0.88 -8.04
C ASP A 91 -11.03 1.99 -9.05
N GLN A 92 -10.04 1.78 -9.90
CA GLN A 92 -9.62 2.75 -10.91
C GLN A 92 -9.22 4.10 -10.29
N SER A 93 -8.66 4.08 -9.07
CA SER A 93 -8.30 5.26 -8.29
C SER A 93 -9.50 6.17 -7.93
N SER A 94 -10.72 5.60 -7.89
CA SER A 94 -11.96 6.36 -7.71
C SER A 94 -12.59 6.13 -6.32
N PRO A 95 -12.81 7.19 -5.51
CA PRO A 95 -13.50 7.11 -4.23
C PRO A 95 -14.93 6.55 -4.31
N THR A 96 -15.64 6.81 -5.38
CA THR A 96 -17.00 6.28 -5.61
C THR A 96 -16.97 4.80 -5.91
N THR A 97 -16.02 4.37 -6.76
CA THR A 97 -15.86 2.97 -7.13
C THR A 97 -15.41 2.12 -5.94
N VAL A 98 -14.47 2.62 -5.14
CA VAL A 98 -14.01 1.89 -3.94
C VAL A 98 -15.16 1.61 -2.97
N ALA A 99 -16.02 2.58 -2.68
CA ALA A 99 -17.18 2.38 -1.80
C ALA A 99 -18.16 1.32 -2.35
N THR A 100 -18.38 1.35 -3.67
CA THR A 100 -19.20 0.34 -4.36
C THR A 100 -18.58 -1.05 -4.26
N ASN A 101 -17.26 -1.15 -4.46
CA ASN A 101 -16.52 -2.40 -4.39
C ASN A 101 -16.59 -3.01 -2.98
N TYR A 102 -16.38 -2.24 -1.91
CA TYR A 102 -16.51 -2.78 -0.54
C TYR A 102 -17.94 -3.23 -0.22
N THR A 103 -18.95 -2.49 -0.70
CA THR A 103 -20.34 -2.95 -0.58
C THR A 103 -20.56 -4.29 -1.29
N LYS A 104 -20.01 -4.47 -2.49
CA LYS A 104 -20.07 -5.72 -3.26
C LYS A 104 -19.34 -6.87 -2.55
N LEU A 105 -18.12 -6.63 -2.07
CA LEU A 105 -17.32 -7.63 -1.35
C LEU A 105 -18.06 -8.15 -0.10
N ILE A 106 -18.63 -7.24 0.67
CA ILE A 106 -19.27 -7.58 1.95
C ILE A 106 -20.69 -8.14 1.75
N ALA A 107 -21.56 -7.39 1.06
CA ALA A 107 -22.97 -7.73 0.98
C ALA A 107 -23.30 -8.83 -0.04
N GLN A 108 -22.58 -8.87 -1.17
CA GLN A 108 -22.85 -9.82 -2.25
C GLN A 108 -21.92 -11.03 -2.23
N GLN A 109 -20.60 -10.81 -2.12
CA GLN A 109 -19.61 -11.89 -2.12
C GLN A 109 -19.39 -12.49 -0.72
N LYS A 110 -19.88 -11.84 0.34
CA LYS A 110 -19.86 -12.32 1.72
C LYS A 110 -18.48 -12.75 2.19
N VAL A 111 -17.46 -11.92 1.88
CA VAL A 111 -16.09 -12.16 2.34
C VAL A 111 -16.03 -12.21 3.85
N ASN A 112 -15.10 -12.98 4.43
CA ASN A 112 -14.95 -13.10 5.88
C ASN A 112 -14.30 -11.85 6.49
N PHE A 113 -13.34 -11.25 5.77
CA PHE A 113 -12.62 -10.06 6.16
C PHE A 113 -12.43 -9.14 4.96
N VAL A 114 -12.08 -7.90 5.23
CA VAL A 114 -11.64 -6.95 4.21
C VAL A 114 -10.27 -6.36 4.60
N PHE A 115 -9.44 -6.08 3.60
CA PHE A 115 -8.23 -5.29 3.72
C PHE A 115 -8.43 -3.93 3.06
N GLY A 116 -7.70 -2.92 3.53
CA GLY A 116 -7.80 -1.56 3.00
C GLY A 116 -7.31 -1.41 1.56
N PRO A 117 -7.73 -0.32 0.89
CA PRO A 117 -7.22 0.10 -0.41
C PRO A 117 -5.90 0.87 -0.25
N PHE A 118 -5.30 1.30 -1.32
CA PHE A 118 -4.45 2.48 -1.39
C PHE A 118 -5.37 3.68 -1.70
N SER A 119 -5.32 4.75 -1.13
CA SER A 119 -4.57 5.64 -0.29
C SER A 119 -5.48 6.16 0.84
N THR A 120 -5.10 7.25 1.55
CA THR A 120 -6.01 7.93 2.50
C THR A 120 -7.33 8.36 1.84
N LEU A 121 -7.27 8.89 0.62
CA LEU A 121 -8.43 9.31 -0.17
C LEU A 121 -9.44 8.16 -0.37
N LEU A 122 -8.97 6.96 -0.69
CA LEU A 122 -9.83 5.80 -0.93
C LEU A 122 -10.20 5.07 0.37
N THR A 123 -9.36 5.15 1.40
CA THR A 123 -9.61 4.55 2.70
C THR A 123 -10.79 5.20 3.42
N VAL A 124 -10.96 6.52 3.34
CA VAL A 124 -12.09 7.24 3.96
C VAL A 124 -13.47 6.66 3.59
N PRO A 125 -13.84 6.52 2.30
CA PRO A 125 -15.13 5.92 1.95
C PRO A 125 -15.17 4.40 2.22
N ALA A 126 -14.08 3.67 2.05
CA ALA A 126 -14.00 2.23 2.28
C ALA A 126 -14.25 1.87 3.75
N ALA A 127 -13.57 2.58 4.68
CA ALA A 127 -13.70 2.38 6.11
C ALA A 127 -15.13 2.60 6.62
N LYS A 128 -15.83 3.62 6.09
CA LYS A 128 -17.24 3.87 6.39
C LYS A 128 -18.13 2.70 5.99
N VAL A 129 -17.87 2.09 4.83
CA VAL A 129 -18.61 0.90 4.38
C VAL A 129 -18.31 -0.27 5.30
N ALA A 130 -17.03 -0.58 5.56
CA ALA A 130 -16.65 -1.67 6.45
C ALA A 130 -17.23 -1.53 7.86
N ALA A 131 -17.19 -0.32 8.44
CA ALA A 131 -17.77 -0.03 9.76
C ALA A 131 -19.27 -0.29 9.81
N ARG A 132 -20.01 0.15 8.80
CA ARG A 132 -21.48 -0.07 8.73
C ARG A 132 -21.87 -1.55 8.78
N TYR A 133 -21.00 -2.43 8.28
CA TYR A 133 -21.21 -3.88 8.32
C TYR A 133 -20.48 -4.56 9.49
N GLY A 134 -19.83 -3.82 10.39
CA GLY A 134 -19.12 -4.35 11.54
C GLY A 134 -17.83 -5.10 11.23
N TYR A 135 -17.20 -4.81 10.09
CA TYR A 135 -15.94 -5.44 9.69
C TYR A 135 -14.73 -4.74 10.32
N ALA A 136 -13.78 -5.51 10.82
CA ALA A 136 -12.43 -5.01 11.07
C ALA A 136 -11.83 -4.51 9.75
N PHE A 137 -11.09 -3.42 9.81
CA PHE A 137 -10.54 -2.78 8.64
C PHE A 137 -9.03 -2.52 8.81
N PRO A 138 -8.20 -3.58 8.80
CA PRO A 138 -6.76 -3.40 8.72
C PRO A 138 -6.40 -2.91 7.32
N GLU A 139 -5.59 -1.85 7.24
CA GLU A 139 -5.21 -1.18 6.01
C GLU A 139 -3.76 -0.69 6.10
N GLY A 140 -3.06 -0.48 4.99
CA GLY A 140 -1.63 -0.22 4.99
C GLY A 140 -1.23 1.21 4.60
N ALA A 141 -2.06 1.91 3.80
CA ALA A 141 -1.70 3.20 3.20
C ALA A 141 -2.66 4.35 3.51
N GLY A 142 -3.70 4.09 4.28
CA GLY A 142 -4.74 5.08 4.60
C GLY A 142 -4.49 5.88 5.88
N GLY A 143 -3.23 6.05 6.30
CA GLY A 143 -2.85 6.61 7.61
C GLY A 143 -3.01 8.12 7.78
N GLY A 144 -3.74 8.82 6.91
CA GLY A 144 -3.97 10.26 7.06
C GLY A 144 -4.98 10.60 8.16
N PRO A 145 -4.82 11.76 8.85
CA PRO A 145 -5.70 12.19 9.95
C PRO A 145 -7.19 12.16 9.60
N ALA A 146 -7.54 12.40 8.35
CA ALA A 146 -8.94 12.37 7.86
C ALA A 146 -9.62 11.00 8.08
N VAL A 147 -8.85 9.90 8.10
CA VAL A 147 -9.36 8.55 8.35
C VAL A 147 -9.73 8.39 9.84
N TYR A 148 -8.86 8.84 10.75
CA TYR A 148 -9.07 8.70 12.19
C TYR A 148 -10.09 9.70 12.73
N GLN A 149 -10.23 10.86 12.09
CA GLN A 149 -11.28 11.85 12.39
C GLN A 149 -12.71 11.33 12.13
N LEU A 150 -12.85 10.20 11.41
CA LEU A 150 -14.12 9.51 11.27
C LEU A 150 -14.65 8.96 12.62
N GLY A 151 -13.79 8.80 13.62
CA GLY A 151 -14.15 8.23 14.92
C GLY A 151 -14.59 6.77 14.86
N LEU A 152 -14.15 6.02 13.85
CA LEU A 152 -14.53 4.63 13.64
C LEU A 152 -13.59 3.69 14.39
N PRO A 153 -14.12 2.71 15.16
CA PRO A 153 -13.29 1.83 15.99
C PRO A 153 -12.67 0.65 15.25
N ASN A 154 -12.92 0.51 13.97
CA ASN A 154 -12.57 -0.67 13.18
C ASN A 154 -11.32 -0.51 12.31
N ILE A 155 -10.67 0.65 12.30
CA ILE A 155 -9.54 0.99 11.44
C ILE A 155 -8.22 0.68 12.17
N PHE A 156 -7.27 0.06 11.47
CA PHE A 156 -5.96 -0.31 12.02
C PHE A 156 -4.89 -0.21 10.94
N ASN A 157 -3.96 0.74 11.08
CA ASN A 157 -2.86 0.93 10.14
C ASN A 157 -1.52 0.52 10.76
N PRO A 158 -0.84 -0.53 10.26
CA PRO A 158 0.48 -0.93 10.73
C PRO A 158 1.61 0.01 10.32
N SER A 159 1.40 0.85 9.30
CA SER A 159 2.39 1.79 8.79
C SER A 159 2.51 3.04 9.68
N PRO A 160 3.57 3.87 9.52
CA PRO A 160 3.72 5.07 10.33
C PRO A 160 2.59 6.09 10.08
N PRO A 161 2.14 6.83 11.12
CA PRO A 161 1.19 7.92 10.96
C PRO A 161 1.65 8.91 9.89
N VAL A 162 0.76 9.23 8.96
CA VAL A 162 1.10 10.04 7.78
C VAL A 162 1.66 11.40 8.14
N ALA A 163 1.04 12.11 9.08
CA ALA A 163 1.49 13.44 9.48
C ALA A 163 2.96 13.48 9.95
N ASP A 164 3.48 12.34 10.41
CA ASP A 164 4.83 12.24 10.97
C ASP A 164 5.90 11.80 9.97
N GLN A 165 5.52 11.35 8.78
CA GLN A 165 6.46 10.68 7.88
C GLN A 165 7.58 11.59 7.37
N LEU A 166 7.32 12.89 7.17
CA LEU A 166 8.35 13.89 6.81
C LEU A 166 9.04 14.53 8.02
N VAL A 167 8.69 14.15 9.27
CA VAL A 167 9.35 14.70 10.48
C VAL A 167 10.86 14.45 10.46
N PRO A 168 11.39 13.24 10.16
CA PRO A 168 12.83 13.03 10.12
C PRO A 168 13.56 13.91 9.09
N PHE A 169 12.93 14.21 7.96
CA PHE A 169 13.44 15.14 6.97
C PHE A 169 13.48 16.58 7.50
N ALA A 170 12.38 17.04 8.09
CA ALA A 170 12.29 18.41 8.61
C ALA A 170 13.26 18.63 9.78
N ASP A 171 13.42 17.66 10.68
CA ASP A 171 14.38 17.70 11.78
C ASP A 171 15.83 17.69 11.26
N TRP A 172 16.14 16.91 10.24
CA TRP A 172 17.45 16.94 9.60
C TRP A 172 17.75 18.33 9.05
N VAL A 173 16.85 18.93 8.28
CA VAL A 173 17.03 20.29 7.74
C VAL A 173 17.18 21.30 8.88
N ALA A 174 16.38 21.20 9.94
CA ALA A 174 16.46 22.07 11.11
C ALA A 174 17.81 21.94 11.85
N SER A 175 18.43 20.78 11.84
CA SER A 175 19.74 20.49 12.46
C SER A 175 20.94 20.99 11.64
N LEU A 176 20.75 21.35 10.38
CA LEU A 176 21.85 21.83 9.55
C LEU A 176 22.47 23.13 10.13
N PRO A 177 23.78 23.31 10.01
CA PRO A 177 24.42 24.58 10.32
C PRO A 177 23.71 25.76 9.61
N ALA A 178 23.66 26.92 10.24
CA ALA A 178 22.97 28.10 9.69
C ALA A 178 23.46 28.52 8.28
N SER A 179 24.73 28.23 7.97
CA SER A 179 25.33 28.45 6.65
C SER A 179 24.82 27.51 5.56
N GLU A 180 24.41 26.31 5.93
CA GLU A 180 23.96 25.25 5.01
C GLU A 180 22.45 25.14 4.94
N ARG A 181 21.76 25.55 6.04
CA ARG A 181 20.30 25.49 6.14
C ARG A 181 19.65 26.38 5.09
N PRO A 182 18.65 25.89 4.34
CA PRO A 182 17.88 26.72 3.42
C PRO A 182 17.24 27.89 4.15
N LYS A 183 17.34 29.08 3.57
CA LYS A 183 16.70 30.29 4.15
C LYS A 183 15.24 30.42 3.75
N THR A 184 14.88 29.82 2.62
CA THR A 184 13.53 29.93 2.01
C THR A 184 13.05 28.57 1.54
N ALA A 185 11.74 28.34 1.70
CA ALA A 185 11.08 27.12 1.25
C ALA A 185 9.75 27.40 0.56
N ALA A 186 9.41 26.54 -0.40
CA ALA A 186 8.13 26.49 -1.09
C ALA A 186 7.41 25.18 -0.77
N TYR A 187 6.10 25.26 -0.56
CA TYR A 187 5.22 24.14 -0.22
C TYR A 187 4.02 24.10 -1.19
N PRO A 188 4.26 23.72 -2.46
CA PRO A 188 3.16 23.37 -3.36
C PRO A 188 2.61 22.00 -2.98
N GLN A 189 1.27 21.86 -2.89
CA GLN A 189 0.67 20.57 -2.54
C GLN A 189 -0.64 20.35 -3.28
N VAL A 190 -0.94 19.12 -3.65
CA VAL A 190 -2.25 18.72 -4.13
C VAL A 190 -3.22 18.65 -2.96
N ASN A 191 -4.48 18.98 -3.15
CA ASN A 191 -5.53 18.84 -2.13
C ASN A 191 -5.84 17.35 -1.92
N ASP A 192 -5.05 16.74 -1.06
CA ASP A 192 -5.16 15.31 -0.78
C ASP A 192 -4.96 15.03 0.73
N PRO A 193 -5.84 14.23 1.35
CA PRO A 193 -5.81 13.97 2.79
C PRO A 193 -4.59 13.16 3.26
N PHE A 194 -3.73 12.68 2.35
CA PHE A 194 -2.42 12.11 2.65
C PHE A 194 -1.32 13.17 2.55
N ALA A 195 -1.28 13.95 1.47
CA ALA A 195 -0.19 14.88 1.20
C ALA A 195 -0.21 16.11 2.13
N ASP A 196 -1.41 16.66 2.40
CA ASP A 196 -1.57 17.89 3.17
C ASP A 196 -1.00 17.81 4.59
N PRO A 197 -1.37 16.85 5.46
CA PRO A 197 -0.90 16.82 6.84
C PRO A 197 0.60 16.59 6.95
N MET A 198 1.19 15.86 6.03
CA MET A 198 2.62 15.59 5.98
C MET A 198 3.42 16.86 5.64
N THR A 199 2.95 17.59 4.62
CA THR A 199 3.55 18.84 4.16
C THR A 199 3.40 19.94 5.21
N GLU A 200 2.22 20.07 5.83
CA GLU A 200 1.94 21.03 6.88
C GLU A 200 2.80 20.80 8.13
N THR A 201 2.97 19.55 8.57
CA THR A 201 3.84 19.20 9.69
C THR A 201 5.29 19.59 9.40
N ALA A 202 5.80 19.23 8.23
CA ALA A 202 7.16 19.60 7.82
C ALA A 202 7.32 21.13 7.75
N GLN A 203 6.36 21.86 7.19
CA GLN A 203 6.36 23.33 7.15
C GLN A 203 6.42 23.95 8.54
N ALA A 204 5.60 23.47 9.47
CA ALA A 204 5.58 23.98 10.84
C ALA A 204 6.92 23.80 11.58
N ILE A 205 7.58 22.66 11.44
CA ILE A 205 8.91 22.39 12.02
C ILE A 205 9.95 23.33 11.39
N LEU A 206 9.95 23.46 10.08
CA LEU A 206 10.95 24.25 9.36
C LEU A 206 10.78 25.76 9.60
N GLN A 207 9.55 26.25 9.73
CA GLN A 207 9.30 27.64 10.15
C GLN A 207 9.86 27.93 11.54
N LYS A 208 9.66 27.02 12.51
CA LYS A 208 10.25 27.14 13.86
C LYS A 208 11.78 27.14 13.82
N ALA A 209 12.38 26.44 12.85
CA ALA A 209 13.82 26.43 12.61
C ALA A 209 14.34 27.67 11.86
N GLY A 210 13.48 28.64 11.55
CA GLY A 210 13.83 29.89 10.88
C GLY A 210 13.85 29.85 9.34
N VAL A 211 13.31 28.78 8.73
CA VAL A 211 13.15 28.71 7.28
C VAL A 211 11.91 29.51 6.87
N LYS A 212 12.09 30.54 6.06
CA LYS A 212 10.99 31.41 5.61
C LYS A 212 10.17 30.73 4.51
N THR A 213 8.88 30.60 4.72
CA THR A 213 7.94 30.21 3.64
C THR A 213 7.81 31.35 2.63
N VAL A 214 8.14 31.12 1.38
CA VAL A 214 8.00 32.06 0.26
C VAL A 214 6.89 31.67 -0.69
N TYR A 215 6.39 30.45 -0.59
CA TYR A 215 5.27 29.92 -1.34
C TYR A 215 4.58 28.81 -0.57
N SER A 216 3.26 28.84 -0.50
CA SER A 216 2.44 27.74 0.04
C SER A 216 1.10 27.81 -0.67
N LYS A 217 0.73 26.77 -1.38
CA LYS A 217 -0.54 26.70 -2.14
C LYS A 217 -1.00 25.26 -2.28
N VAL A 218 -2.29 25.07 -2.03
CA VAL A 218 -3.03 23.84 -2.28
C VAL A 218 -3.65 23.90 -3.67
N TYR A 219 -3.44 22.89 -4.49
CA TYR A 219 -4.02 22.75 -5.84
C TYR A 219 -5.21 21.79 -5.80
N PRO A 220 -6.27 22.02 -6.59
CA PRO A 220 -7.34 21.04 -6.71
C PRO A 220 -6.80 19.67 -7.15
N ALA A 221 -7.36 18.59 -6.62
CA ALA A 221 -7.01 17.24 -7.06
C ALA A 221 -7.51 16.96 -8.49
N GLU A 222 -8.61 17.62 -8.90
CA GLU A 222 -9.17 17.46 -10.24
C GLU A 222 -8.62 18.56 -11.18
N ASN A 223 -8.06 18.15 -12.31
CA ASN A 223 -7.50 19.03 -13.36
C ASN A 223 -6.55 20.12 -12.83
N PRO A 224 -5.53 19.78 -12.06
CA PRO A 224 -4.62 20.78 -11.50
C PRO A 224 -3.74 21.38 -12.59
N ASP A 225 -3.59 22.71 -12.58
CA ASP A 225 -2.59 23.38 -13.38
C ASP A 225 -1.22 23.33 -12.69
N TYR A 226 -0.61 22.15 -12.72
CA TYR A 226 0.71 21.95 -12.12
C TYR A 226 1.80 22.79 -12.77
N LYS A 227 1.66 23.08 -14.08
CA LYS A 227 2.66 23.89 -14.77
C LYS A 227 2.68 25.32 -14.24
N ALA A 228 1.53 25.98 -14.18
CA ALA A 228 1.44 27.34 -13.62
C ALA A 228 1.89 27.37 -12.14
N GLY A 229 1.57 26.32 -11.38
CA GLY A 229 2.02 26.14 -10.01
C GLY A 229 3.53 26.04 -9.88
N ALA A 230 4.15 25.22 -10.69
CA ALA A 230 5.60 25.03 -10.69
C ALA A 230 6.34 26.29 -11.18
N ASP A 231 5.81 26.99 -12.19
CA ASP A 231 6.33 28.27 -12.67
C ASP A 231 6.29 29.32 -11.53
N ALA A 232 5.20 29.38 -10.78
CA ALA A 232 5.09 30.27 -9.63
C ALA A 232 6.08 29.93 -8.50
N VAL A 233 6.30 28.65 -8.21
CA VAL A 233 7.34 28.21 -7.27
C VAL A 233 8.74 28.60 -7.76
N ALA A 234 9.05 28.35 -9.03
CA ALA A 234 10.35 28.68 -9.62
C ALA A 234 10.65 30.19 -9.55
N ALA A 235 9.63 31.02 -9.81
CA ALA A 235 9.72 32.49 -9.74
C ALA A 235 10.08 33.01 -8.33
N THR A 236 9.81 32.24 -7.26
CA THR A 236 10.20 32.63 -5.89
C THR A 236 11.70 32.49 -5.62
N GLY A 237 12.40 31.67 -6.38
CA GLY A 237 13.79 31.31 -6.11
C GLY A 237 13.97 30.56 -4.77
N ALA A 238 12.95 29.86 -4.27
CA ALA A 238 13.02 29.10 -3.03
C ALA A 238 14.23 28.15 -3.03
N GLN A 239 14.98 28.12 -1.94
CA GLN A 239 16.15 27.23 -1.83
C GLN A 239 15.76 25.78 -1.59
N MET A 240 14.56 25.54 -1.06
CA MET A 240 14.01 24.23 -0.79
C MET A 240 12.59 24.12 -1.28
N VAL A 241 12.21 22.96 -1.77
CA VAL A 241 10.83 22.59 -2.11
C VAL A 241 10.43 21.35 -1.31
N VAL A 242 9.27 21.41 -0.67
CA VAL A 242 8.56 20.26 -0.11
C VAL A 242 7.26 20.13 -0.90
N LEU A 243 7.22 19.15 -1.80
CA LEU A 243 6.08 18.91 -2.68
C LEU A 243 5.10 17.96 -2.01
N GLY A 244 3.90 18.41 -1.75
CA GLY A 244 2.78 17.56 -1.37
C GLY A 244 2.21 16.85 -2.60
N SER A 245 2.66 15.62 -2.85
CA SER A 245 2.22 14.75 -3.94
C SER A 245 1.79 13.38 -3.41
N VAL A 246 1.01 12.64 -4.18
CA VAL A 246 0.56 11.27 -3.85
C VAL A 246 1.07 10.28 -4.89
N ASP A 247 1.35 10.73 -6.11
CA ASP A 247 1.58 9.89 -7.27
C ASP A 247 2.78 10.36 -8.12
N VAL A 248 3.21 9.48 -9.01
CA VAL A 248 4.28 9.77 -9.98
C VAL A 248 3.91 10.88 -10.96
N PRO A 249 2.69 10.94 -11.54
CA PRO A 249 2.28 12.02 -12.44
C PRO A 249 2.47 13.42 -11.86
N THR A 250 2.03 13.63 -10.61
CA THR A 250 2.18 14.92 -9.92
C THR A 250 3.64 15.31 -9.74
N ALA A 251 4.45 14.40 -9.18
CA ALA A 251 5.88 14.64 -8.98
C ALA A 251 6.61 14.95 -10.30
N ASN A 252 6.31 14.19 -11.36
CA ASN A 252 6.89 14.40 -12.69
C ASN A 252 6.50 15.74 -13.31
N ALA A 253 5.26 16.19 -13.14
CA ALA A 253 4.80 17.47 -13.66
C ALA A 253 5.60 18.65 -13.07
N PHE A 254 5.80 18.66 -11.74
CA PHE A 254 6.62 19.68 -11.08
C PHE A 254 8.09 19.62 -11.49
N ILE A 255 8.69 18.45 -11.51
CA ILE A 255 10.09 18.26 -11.91
C ILE A 255 10.31 18.72 -13.36
N THR A 256 9.42 18.35 -14.26
CA THR A 256 9.48 18.75 -15.68
C THR A 256 9.39 20.27 -15.84
N ALA A 257 8.46 20.92 -15.15
CA ALA A 257 8.34 22.38 -15.21
C ALA A 257 9.54 23.08 -14.58
N PHE A 258 10.07 22.63 -13.45
CA PHE A 258 11.30 23.18 -12.83
C PHE A 258 12.49 23.11 -13.79
N ARG A 259 12.66 21.99 -14.50
CA ARG A 259 13.69 21.84 -15.52
C ARG A 259 13.53 22.82 -16.67
N GLN A 260 12.31 23.01 -17.17
CA GLN A 260 12.00 23.97 -18.24
C GLN A 260 12.28 25.41 -17.82
N GLN A 261 12.06 25.74 -16.54
CA GLN A 261 12.34 27.05 -15.96
C GLN A 261 13.79 27.22 -15.50
N HIS A 262 14.67 26.25 -15.73
CA HIS A 262 16.05 26.23 -15.22
C HIS A 262 16.15 26.46 -13.70
N TYR A 263 15.09 26.11 -12.95
CA TYR A 263 15.04 26.23 -11.50
C TYR A 263 15.48 24.94 -10.85
N ASN A 264 16.49 25.01 -9.97
CA ASN A 264 17.03 23.86 -9.25
C ASN A 264 17.11 24.18 -7.76
N PRO A 265 16.15 23.72 -6.93
CA PRO A 265 16.25 23.91 -5.48
C PRO A 265 17.42 23.13 -4.91
N LYS A 266 18.08 23.66 -3.87
CA LYS A 266 19.18 22.98 -3.17
C LYS A 266 18.73 21.69 -2.48
N ILE A 267 17.47 21.66 -2.00
CA ILE A 267 16.84 20.52 -1.36
C ILE A 267 15.45 20.34 -1.98
N PHE A 268 15.12 19.12 -2.34
CA PHE A 268 13.81 18.75 -2.86
C PHE A 268 13.31 17.48 -2.18
N ALA A 269 12.18 17.58 -1.48
CA ALA A 269 11.47 16.45 -0.91
C ALA A 269 10.04 16.41 -1.46
N ALA A 270 9.49 15.22 -1.59
CA ALA A 270 8.10 14.99 -1.94
C ALA A 270 7.45 14.07 -0.91
N SER A 271 6.14 14.16 -0.71
CA SER A 271 5.43 13.29 0.23
C SER A 271 5.26 11.86 -0.30
N ALA A 272 5.02 11.68 -1.61
CA ALA A 272 5.04 10.40 -2.31
C ALA A 272 5.28 10.61 -3.82
N GLY A 273 5.32 9.50 -4.58
CA GLY A 273 5.62 9.44 -6.01
C GLY A 273 7.07 9.06 -6.30
N PRO A 274 8.09 9.75 -5.72
CA PRO A 274 9.49 9.31 -5.90
C PRO A 274 9.83 7.94 -5.29
N ASP A 275 9.05 7.43 -4.38
CA ASP A 275 9.17 6.10 -3.79
C ASP A 275 8.73 4.95 -4.73
N GLN A 276 8.07 5.27 -5.85
CA GLN A 276 7.53 4.32 -6.81
C GLN A 276 8.58 3.69 -7.75
N GLY A 277 9.83 3.62 -7.32
CA GLY A 277 10.90 2.84 -7.94
C GLY A 277 11.04 3.09 -9.46
N GLN A 278 10.93 2.01 -10.24
CA GLN A 278 11.09 2.08 -11.70
C GLN A 278 10.02 2.94 -12.39
N ALA A 279 8.81 3.04 -11.85
CA ALA A 279 7.76 3.89 -12.41
C ALA A 279 8.18 5.36 -12.37
N PHE A 280 8.74 5.81 -11.24
CA PHE A 280 9.27 7.16 -11.10
C PHE A 280 10.47 7.42 -12.01
N LEU A 281 11.45 6.50 -12.02
CA LEU A 281 12.63 6.64 -12.89
C LEU A 281 12.28 6.71 -14.39
N SER A 282 11.28 5.93 -14.82
CA SER A 282 10.81 5.96 -16.20
C SER A 282 10.14 7.29 -16.57
N ALA A 283 9.46 7.92 -15.61
CA ALA A 283 8.79 9.20 -15.83
C ALA A 283 9.75 10.39 -15.86
N VAL A 284 10.71 10.45 -14.90
CA VAL A 284 11.56 11.65 -14.74
C VAL A 284 12.96 11.50 -15.33
N GLY A 285 13.42 10.28 -15.51
CA GLY A 285 14.80 9.93 -15.90
C GLY A 285 15.74 9.88 -14.69
N ALA A 286 16.68 8.93 -14.72
CA ALA A 286 17.58 8.62 -13.60
C ALA A 286 18.38 9.83 -13.09
N ASN A 287 18.94 10.63 -14.01
CA ASN A 287 19.73 11.80 -13.63
C ASN A 287 18.87 12.89 -12.95
N ASN A 288 17.61 13.03 -13.34
CA ASN A 288 16.71 14.01 -12.74
C ASN A 288 16.16 13.57 -11.37
N ALA A 289 16.15 12.28 -11.09
CA ALA A 289 15.79 11.76 -9.78
C ALA A 289 16.83 12.07 -8.70
N THR A 290 18.12 12.22 -9.10
CA THR A 290 19.25 12.36 -8.16
C THR A 290 19.05 13.51 -7.18
N GLY A 291 19.16 13.24 -5.89
CA GLY A 291 19.01 14.18 -4.78
C GLY A 291 17.58 14.38 -4.29
N ILE A 292 16.57 13.80 -4.94
CA ILE A 292 15.19 13.88 -4.51
C ILE A 292 14.98 12.96 -3.30
N MET A 293 14.29 13.48 -2.27
CA MET A 293 14.00 12.80 -1.02
C MET A 293 12.50 12.48 -0.91
N VAL A 294 12.19 11.36 -0.25
CA VAL A 294 10.81 10.93 0.00
C VAL A 294 10.77 10.10 1.30
N PRO A 295 9.69 10.19 2.12
CA PRO A 295 9.54 9.34 3.29
C PRO A 295 9.13 7.92 2.89
N ASN A 296 9.41 6.97 3.78
CA ASN A 296 8.89 5.62 3.66
C ASN A 296 8.85 4.91 5.02
N GLY A 297 7.98 3.90 5.18
CA GLY A 297 7.83 3.10 6.40
C GLY A 297 8.69 1.83 6.42
N TRP A 298 9.32 1.48 5.28
CA TRP A 298 10.06 0.22 5.13
C TRP A 298 11.11 0.32 4.02
N TYR A 299 12.10 -0.58 4.05
CA TYR A 299 13.07 -0.77 2.97
C TYR A 299 13.57 -2.23 2.92
N GLY A 300 13.96 -2.72 1.73
CA GLY A 300 14.33 -4.11 1.51
C GLY A 300 15.60 -4.59 2.22
N GLY A 301 16.41 -3.68 2.75
CA GLY A 301 17.61 -3.96 3.54
C GLY A 301 17.37 -3.99 5.06
N GLU A 302 16.14 -3.81 5.53
CA GLU A 302 15.84 -3.80 6.96
C GLU A 302 16.23 -5.12 7.64
N PRO A 303 16.98 -5.09 8.78
CA PRO A 303 17.52 -6.29 9.43
C PRO A 303 16.46 -7.04 10.26
N ASN A 304 15.23 -7.09 9.82
CA ASN A 304 14.13 -7.83 10.41
C ASN A 304 13.99 -9.20 9.73
N ALA A 305 14.01 -10.28 10.51
CA ALA A 305 13.96 -11.63 9.95
C ALA A 305 12.70 -11.91 9.12
N LEU A 306 11.53 -11.37 9.52
CA LEU A 306 10.28 -11.48 8.76
C LEU A 306 10.40 -10.72 7.44
N SER A 307 10.96 -9.50 7.49
CA SER A 307 11.24 -8.68 6.31
C SER A 307 12.14 -9.40 5.32
N GLN A 308 13.26 -9.98 5.79
CA GLN A 308 14.20 -10.69 4.91
C GLN A 308 13.58 -11.96 4.29
N ALA A 309 12.69 -12.65 5.00
CA ALA A 309 11.93 -13.78 4.46
C ALA A 309 10.98 -13.32 3.34
N MET A 310 10.24 -12.22 3.55
CA MET A 310 9.36 -11.63 2.55
C MET A 310 10.15 -11.14 1.33
N VAL A 311 11.29 -10.45 1.53
CA VAL A 311 12.19 -10.00 0.44
C VAL A 311 12.63 -11.20 -0.40
N LYS A 312 13.06 -12.29 0.22
CA LYS A 312 13.47 -13.51 -0.48
C LYS A 312 12.31 -14.11 -1.30
N ALA A 313 11.12 -14.18 -0.71
CA ALA A 313 9.92 -14.69 -1.39
C ALA A 313 9.51 -13.79 -2.57
N TYR A 314 9.59 -12.46 -2.40
CA TYR A 314 9.32 -11.51 -3.47
C TYR A 314 10.26 -11.71 -4.66
N ILE A 315 11.58 -11.73 -4.39
CA ILE A 315 12.60 -11.87 -5.45
C ILE A 315 12.46 -13.22 -6.17
N ALA A 316 12.15 -14.29 -5.44
CA ALA A 316 11.92 -15.60 -6.04
C ALA A 316 10.70 -15.62 -6.99
N LYS A 317 9.67 -14.81 -6.72
CA LYS A 317 8.44 -14.78 -7.51
C LYS A 317 8.46 -13.74 -8.62
N TYR A 318 9.01 -12.55 -8.35
CA TYR A 318 8.91 -11.38 -9.23
C TYR A 318 10.27 -10.92 -9.81
N GLY A 319 11.38 -11.45 -9.30
CA GLY A 319 12.73 -11.03 -9.67
C GLY A 319 13.18 -9.75 -8.97
N GLY A 320 14.23 -9.13 -9.46
CA GLY A 320 14.79 -7.90 -8.94
C GLY A 320 15.77 -8.08 -7.77
N THR A 321 16.05 -6.99 -7.09
CA THR A 321 16.91 -6.90 -5.90
C THR A 321 16.11 -6.35 -4.70
N PRO A 322 16.62 -6.43 -3.47
CA PRO A 322 15.91 -5.83 -2.32
C PRO A 322 15.56 -4.34 -2.47
N SER A 323 16.38 -3.57 -3.17
CA SER A 323 16.16 -2.15 -3.42
C SER A 323 15.10 -1.84 -4.49
N ASP A 324 14.70 -2.85 -5.27
CA ASP A 324 13.65 -2.69 -6.28
C ASP A 324 12.25 -2.97 -5.72
N ILE A 325 12.17 -3.45 -4.46
CA ILE A 325 10.89 -3.74 -3.83
C ILE A 325 10.30 -2.45 -3.28
N ASN A 326 9.12 -2.09 -3.80
CA ASN A 326 8.33 -0.98 -3.27
C ASN A 326 7.87 -1.28 -1.84
N ALA A 327 7.89 -0.29 -0.96
CA ALA A 327 7.43 -0.43 0.42
C ALA A 327 5.96 -0.81 0.55
N ASP A 328 5.12 -0.41 -0.39
CA ASP A 328 3.71 -0.79 -0.45
C ASP A 328 3.51 -2.31 -0.44
N VAL A 329 4.49 -3.07 -0.95
CA VAL A 329 4.50 -4.54 -0.85
C VAL A 329 4.58 -4.98 0.62
N ALA A 330 5.46 -4.37 1.40
CA ALA A 330 5.62 -4.68 2.82
C ALA A 330 4.43 -4.17 3.65
N GLU A 331 3.88 -3.03 3.28
CA GLU A 331 2.66 -2.48 3.90
C GLU A 331 1.47 -3.42 3.70
N GLY A 332 1.21 -3.86 2.47
CA GLY A 332 0.17 -4.85 2.19
C GLY A 332 0.41 -6.18 2.91
N TYR A 333 1.65 -6.67 2.93
CA TYR A 333 2.00 -7.90 3.64
C TYR A 333 1.73 -7.79 5.14
N SER A 334 2.11 -6.67 5.77
CA SER A 334 1.90 -6.41 7.21
C SER A 334 0.43 -6.38 7.61
N VAL A 335 -0.45 -5.88 6.74
CA VAL A 335 -1.91 -5.94 6.96
C VAL A 335 -2.37 -7.39 7.16
N GLY A 336 -1.84 -8.30 6.36
CA GLY A 336 -2.13 -9.73 6.50
C GLY A 336 -1.60 -10.31 7.80
N GLU A 337 -0.37 -9.94 8.22
CA GLU A 337 0.23 -10.38 9.48
C GLU A 337 -0.59 -9.91 10.70
N VAL A 338 -1.07 -8.66 10.68
CA VAL A 338 -1.94 -8.09 11.72
C VAL A 338 -3.25 -8.88 11.84
N LEU A 339 -3.91 -9.19 10.71
CA LEU A 339 -5.11 -10.02 10.73
C LEU A 339 -4.81 -11.43 11.25
N ALA A 340 -3.73 -12.05 10.77
CA ALA A 340 -3.34 -13.40 11.17
C ALA A 340 -3.09 -13.51 12.68
N ALA A 341 -2.39 -12.53 13.25
CA ALA A 341 -2.15 -12.46 14.70
C ALA A 341 -3.48 -12.42 15.48
N ALA A 342 -4.41 -11.55 15.09
CA ALA A 342 -5.70 -11.41 15.76
C ALA A 342 -6.57 -12.66 15.63
N VAL A 343 -6.66 -13.24 14.44
CA VAL A 343 -7.45 -14.47 14.19
C VAL A 343 -6.90 -15.65 14.96
N THR A 344 -5.57 -15.81 14.97
CA THR A 344 -4.89 -16.92 15.65
C THR A 344 -5.03 -16.82 17.17
N ALA A 345 -4.82 -15.63 17.75
CA ALA A 345 -4.94 -15.41 19.19
C ALA A 345 -6.39 -15.68 19.69
N ASN A 346 -7.38 -15.20 18.93
CA ASN A 346 -8.79 -15.38 19.29
C ASN A 346 -9.35 -16.77 18.91
N LYS A 347 -8.66 -17.56 18.09
CA LYS A 347 -9.16 -18.79 17.47
C LYS A 347 -10.55 -18.60 16.82
N SER A 348 -10.75 -17.46 16.16
CA SER A 348 -12.07 -17.02 15.70
C SER A 348 -11.99 -16.14 14.46
N LEU A 349 -12.99 -16.28 13.56
CA LEU A 349 -13.18 -15.42 12.39
C LEU A 349 -14.13 -14.25 12.66
N SER A 350 -14.43 -13.95 13.93
CA SER A 350 -15.30 -12.84 14.31
C SER A 350 -14.58 -11.50 14.16
N ASN A 351 -15.12 -10.63 13.31
CA ASN A 351 -14.59 -9.27 13.13
C ASN A 351 -14.56 -8.47 14.45
N SER A 352 -15.58 -8.62 15.31
CA SER A 352 -15.61 -7.92 16.60
C SER A 352 -14.48 -8.37 17.54
N LYS A 353 -14.12 -9.67 17.53
CA LYS A 353 -12.99 -10.17 18.31
C LYS A 353 -11.65 -9.69 17.73
N VAL A 354 -11.54 -9.58 16.41
CA VAL A 354 -10.37 -8.97 15.75
C VAL A 354 -10.20 -7.52 16.21
N ILE A 355 -11.26 -6.72 16.13
CA ILE A 355 -11.26 -5.31 16.58
C ILE A 355 -10.83 -5.22 18.06
N SER A 356 -11.45 -6.00 18.94
CA SER A 356 -11.11 -5.99 20.38
C SER A 356 -9.65 -6.38 20.66
N TYR A 357 -9.12 -7.37 19.92
CA TYR A 357 -7.73 -7.79 20.05
C TYR A 357 -6.77 -6.70 19.62
N LEU A 358 -7.02 -6.05 18.50
CA LEU A 358 -6.16 -5.00 17.98
C LEU A 358 -6.16 -3.75 18.87
N HIS A 359 -7.25 -3.45 19.56
CA HIS A 359 -7.31 -2.39 20.59
C HIS A 359 -6.76 -2.79 21.96
N SER A 360 -6.33 -4.03 22.17
CA SER A 360 -5.84 -4.47 23.49
C SER A 360 -4.48 -3.93 23.87
N GLY A 361 -3.81 -3.20 22.97
CA GLY A 361 -2.45 -2.70 23.18
C GLY A 361 -1.36 -3.76 23.01
N VAL A 362 -1.70 -4.89 22.42
CA VAL A 362 -0.74 -5.95 22.06
C VAL A 362 0.29 -5.43 21.05
N THR A 363 1.53 -5.90 21.17
CA THR A 363 2.54 -5.66 20.14
C THR A 363 2.60 -6.86 19.20
N ILE A 364 2.49 -6.60 17.90
CA ILE A 364 2.51 -7.58 16.83
C ILE A 364 3.81 -7.37 16.04
N SER A 365 4.54 -8.45 15.77
CA SER A 365 5.71 -8.40 14.89
C SER A 365 5.27 -8.53 13.43
N THR A 366 5.75 -7.65 12.57
CA THR A 366 5.47 -7.64 11.14
C THR A 366 6.75 -7.44 10.33
N VAL A 367 6.64 -7.56 9.01
CA VAL A 367 7.77 -7.26 8.09
C VAL A 367 8.20 -5.79 8.17
N GLN A 368 7.31 -4.87 8.59
CA GLN A 368 7.64 -3.47 8.84
C GLN A 368 8.19 -3.20 10.25
N GLY A 369 8.41 -4.25 11.05
CA GLY A 369 8.80 -4.14 12.45
C GLY A 369 7.62 -4.28 13.41
N PRO A 370 7.74 -3.77 14.65
CA PRO A 370 6.68 -3.88 15.64
C PRO A 370 5.49 -2.98 15.32
N VAL A 371 4.30 -3.51 15.58
CA VAL A 371 3.03 -2.78 15.46
C VAL A 371 2.33 -2.76 16.80
N LYS A 372 1.97 -1.57 17.29
CA LYS A 372 1.16 -1.38 18.48
C LYS A 372 0.17 -0.24 18.23
N PHE A 373 -1.10 -0.57 18.27
CA PHE A 373 -2.15 0.40 17.97
C PHE A 373 -2.53 1.25 19.20
N ASN A 374 -2.76 2.54 18.96
CA ASN A 374 -3.42 3.42 19.90
C ASN A 374 -4.96 3.25 19.86
N SER A 375 -5.67 4.09 20.60
CA SER A 375 -7.15 4.02 20.68
C SER A 375 -7.87 4.32 19.37
N VAL A 376 -7.23 4.96 18.42
CA VAL A 376 -7.80 5.26 17.08
C VAL A 376 -7.29 4.32 15.99
N GLY A 377 -6.35 3.40 16.31
CA GLY A 377 -5.84 2.39 15.40
C GLY A 377 -4.57 2.78 14.63
N GLU A 378 -3.85 3.83 15.04
CA GLU A 378 -2.54 4.18 14.49
C GLU A 378 -1.43 3.36 15.16
N ASN A 379 -0.43 2.97 14.40
CA ASN A 379 0.78 2.35 14.93
C ASN A 379 1.71 3.39 15.59
N VAL A 380 1.79 3.37 16.91
CA VAL A 380 2.59 4.35 17.69
C VAL A 380 4.06 3.98 17.83
N VAL A 381 4.48 2.83 17.32
CA VAL A 381 5.88 2.36 17.39
C VAL A 381 6.51 2.17 16.01
N ALA A 382 5.84 2.62 14.96
CA ALA A 382 6.31 2.49 13.60
C ALA A 382 7.61 3.28 13.34
N SER A 383 8.51 2.65 12.60
CA SER A 383 9.72 3.31 12.09
C SER A 383 9.39 4.30 10.98
N LYS A 384 10.14 5.39 10.90
CA LYS A 384 9.98 6.45 9.89
C LYS A 384 11.33 6.65 9.24
N TYR A 385 11.40 6.44 7.93
CA TYR A 385 12.62 6.56 7.15
C TYR A 385 12.49 7.66 6.12
N ILE A 386 13.63 8.27 5.75
CA ILE A 386 13.73 9.11 4.55
C ILE A 386 14.68 8.42 3.59
N PHE A 387 14.26 8.35 2.36
CA PHE A 387 15.02 7.84 1.23
C PHE A 387 15.46 8.96 0.33
N GLN A 388 16.54 8.72 -0.40
CA GLN A 388 17.04 9.64 -1.40
C GLN A 388 17.44 8.87 -2.65
N TRP A 389 17.04 9.36 -3.79
CA TRP A 389 17.62 8.94 -5.06
C TRP A 389 19.05 9.47 -5.18
N GLN A 390 19.99 8.59 -5.42
CA GLN A 390 21.41 8.93 -5.60
C GLN A 390 21.93 8.48 -6.96
N LYS A 391 23.14 8.93 -7.32
CA LYS A 391 23.75 8.64 -8.63
C LYS A 391 23.73 7.14 -8.95
N GLY A 392 23.42 6.83 -10.22
CA GLY A 392 23.31 5.44 -10.69
C GLY A 392 21.97 4.80 -10.33
N SER A 393 20.91 5.59 -10.22
CA SER A 393 19.53 5.14 -9.94
C SER A 393 19.38 4.37 -8.62
N LYS A 394 20.19 4.73 -7.63
CA LYS A 394 20.15 4.09 -6.32
C LYS A 394 19.12 4.77 -5.44
N PHE A 395 18.10 4.05 -5.01
CA PHE A 395 17.15 4.47 -4.01
C PHE A 395 17.61 3.96 -2.65
N VAL A 396 18.09 4.86 -1.79
CA VAL A 396 18.80 4.50 -0.56
C VAL A 396 18.19 5.18 0.66
N GLN A 397 18.12 4.46 1.75
CA GLN A 397 17.70 5.01 3.04
C GLN A 397 18.81 5.93 3.57
N VAL A 398 18.45 7.15 3.97
CA VAL A 398 19.37 8.19 4.43
C VAL A 398 19.07 8.68 5.85
N LEU A 399 17.83 8.61 6.32
CA LEU A 399 17.46 8.99 7.69
C LEU A 399 16.53 7.93 8.33
N PRO A 400 16.64 7.70 9.63
CA PRO A 400 17.67 8.23 10.51
C PRO A 400 19.06 7.70 10.13
N SER A 401 20.11 8.51 10.31
CA SER A 401 21.49 8.12 9.97
C SER A 401 22.03 6.96 10.83
N SER A 402 21.36 6.67 11.95
CA SER A 402 21.65 5.53 12.83
C SER A 402 21.05 4.21 12.36
N ALA A 403 20.17 4.21 11.35
CA ALA A 403 19.57 2.98 10.83
C ALA A 403 20.62 2.14 10.09
N THR A 404 20.49 0.83 10.20
CA THR A 404 21.41 -0.12 9.54
C THR A 404 21.36 0.06 8.03
N GLY A 405 22.54 0.26 7.41
CA GLY A 405 22.65 0.48 5.97
C GLY A 405 22.34 1.90 5.51
N SER A 406 22.14 2.85 6.45
CA SER A 406 21.94 4.26 6.13
C SER A 406 23.15 4.81 5.35
N VAL A 407 22.87 5.60 4.32
CA VAL A 407 23.88 6.22 3.45
C VAL A 407 23.87 7.74 3.66
N ALA A 408 25.03 8.39 3.50
CA ALA A 408 25.13 9.83 3.62
C ALA A 408 24.23 10.56 2.61
N ILE A 409 23.58 11.63 3.08
CA ILE A 409 22.72 12.47 2.25
C ILE A 409 23.57 13.24 1.23
N VAL A 410 23.13 13.26 -0.01
CA VAL A 410 23.65 14.15 -1.06
C VAL A 410 22.97 15.52 -0.89
N ASN A 411 23.71 16.48 -0.36
CA ASN A 411 23.28 17.86 -0.14
C ASN A 411 24.42 18.83 -0.54
N PRO A 412 24.19 19.83 -1.41
CA PRO A 412 22.93 20.14 -2.09
C PRO A 412 22.55 19.10 -3.16
N LYS A 413 21.25 19.10 -3.53
CA LYS A 413 20.76 18.31 -4.67
C LYS A 413 21.52 18.71 -5.92
N PRO A 414 22.05 17.76 -6.72
CA PRO A 414 22.69 18.06 -7.98
C PRO A 414 21.80 18.82 -8.97
N ALA A 415 22.39 19.42 -9.97
CA ALA A 415 21.62 20.02 -11.07
C ALA A 415 20.81 18.95 -11.81
N TRP A 416 19.69 19.36 -12.40
CA TRP A 416 18.92 18.47 -13.25
C TRP A 416 19.77 17.93 -14.41
N GLY A 417 19.68 16.63 -14.66
CA GLY A 417 20.40 15.98 -15.77
C GLY A 417 21.87 15.67 -15.51
N SER A 418 22.37 15.91 -14.28
CA SER A 418 23.79 15.68 -13.94
C SER A 418 24.07 14.29 -13.34
#